data_adc1ab45de7092d9e287af593ccded8c
#
_entry.id   adc1ab45de7092d9e287af593ccded8c
#
_cell.length_a   1.000
_cell.length_b   1.000
_cell.length_c   1.000
_cell.angle_alpha   90.00
_cell.angle_beta   90.00
_cell.angle_gamma   90.00
#
_symmetry.space_group_name_H-M   'P 1'
#
loop_
_entity.id
_entity.type
_entity.pdbx_description
1 polymer ?
#
loop_
_entity_poly.entity_id
_entity_poly.type
_entity_poly.pdbx_seq_one_letter_code
_entity_poly.pdbx_strand_id
1 'polypeptide(L)'
;KFHLEMPKGLVNDPNGLCYHQGKYQIFFQWNPFGCEHKHWTYTQTTDFINYTKPQIALAPVDKFDKDGCYSGSARSKNNKLEIIYTANLKDEQNIRYPRQVLVKQDDDGEFIKEKIIIDIVPKGYTTHFRDPYIFTKNNRSFIILGAQRENLTGCALIYEEIDENWIFRGEWCR
;
A
#
# COMPACT_ATOMS: atom_id res chain seq x y z
N LYS A 1 -1.32 -10.37 25.98
CA LYS A 1 -1.91 -9.10 25.49
C LYS A 1 -2.98 -9.44 24.46
N PHE A 2 -4.10 -8.71 24.46
CA PHE A 2 -5.20 -8.92 23.50
C PHE A 2 -5.06 -8.04 22.25
N HIS A 3 -4.12 -7.12 22.22
CA HIS A 3 -3.93 -6.17 21.13
C HIS A 3 -2.49 -6.17 20.63
N LEU A 4 -2.33 -5.95 19.32
CA LEU A 4 -1.06 -5.66 18.72
C LEU A 4 -0.71 -4.18 19.02
N GLU A 5 0.36 -3.96 19.74
CA GLU A 5 0.77 -2.65 20.22
C GLU A 5 2.23 -2.38 19.87
N MET A 6 2.53 -1.15 19.51
CA MET A 6 3.89 -0.65 19.39
C MET A 6 4.31 0.11 20.66
N PRO A 7 5.61 0.17 21.01
CA PRO A 7 6.06 0.76 22.26
C PRO A 7 5.79 2.27 22.36
N LYS A 8 5.61 2.96 21.23
CA LYS A 8 5.32 4.41 21.16
C LYS A 8 4.71 4.77 19.81
N GLY A 9 4.23 6.00 19.70
CA GLY A 9 3.70 6.59 18.47
C GLY A 9 2.27 6.14 18.14
N LEU A 10 1.82 6.46 16.95
CA LEU A 10 0.49 6.13 16.46
C LEU A 10 0.53 4.86 15.63
N VAL A 11 -0.34 3.91 15.95
CA VAL A 11 -0.63 2.72 15.15
C VAL A 11 -2.02 2.90 14.55
N ASN A 12 -2.13 2.75 13.23
CA ASN A 12 -3.39 2.84 12.51
C ASN A 12 -3.39 1.88 11.31
N ASP A 13 -4.44 1.89 10.52
CA ASP A 13 -4.66 1.19 9.25
C ASP A 13 -3.99 -0.19 9.18
N PRO A 14 -4.61 -1.27 9.72
CA PRO A 14 -4.22 -2.61 9.33
C PRO A 14 -4.44 -2.75 7.82
N ASN A 15 -3.41 -3.15 7.09
CA ASN A 15 -3.43 -3.25 5.65
C ASN A 15 -2.52 -4.39 5.15
N GLY A 16 -2.52 -4.68 3.85
CA GLY A 16 -1.64 -5.68 3.28
C GLY A 16 -1.80 -7.08 3.86
N LEU A 17 -2.98 -7.42 4.41
CA LEU A 17 -3.22 -8.72 5.04
C LEU A 17 -3.21 -9.81 3.96
N CYS A 18 -2.29 -10.76 4.07
CA CYS A 18 -2.21 -11.87 3.13
C CYS A 18 -1.59 -13.13 3.76
N TYR A 19 -1.78 -14.27 3.10
CA TYR A 19 -1.15 -15.53 3.48
C TYR A 19 0.02 -15.81 2.54
N HIS A 20 1.19 -16.10 3.12
CA HIS A 20 2.41 -16.38 2.37
C HIS A 20 3.30 -17.37 3.13
N GLN A 21 3.77 -18.39 2.43
CA GLN A 21 4.69 -19.42 2.96
C GLN A 21 4.29 -19.98 4.34
N GLY A 22 3.01 -20.37 4.49
CA GLY A 22 2.52 -20.99 5.72
C GLY A 22 2.21 -20.02 6.85
N LYS A 23 2.32 -18.69 6.66
CA LYS A 23 2.08 -17.66 7.67
C LYS A 23 1.12 -16.59 7.17
N TYR A 24 0.32 -16.05 8.08
CA TYR A 24 -0.43 -14.83 7.86
C TYR A 24 0.51 -13.64 8.04
N GLN A 25 0.56 -12.79 7.05
CA GLN A 25 1.30 -11.53 7.04
C GLN A 25 0.34 -10.43 7.46
N ILE A 26 0.67 -9.69 8.49
CA ILE A 26 -0.16 -8.61 9.02
C ILE A 26 0.65 -7.34 8.98
N PHE A 27 0.33 -6.47 8.03
CA PHE A 27 0.92 -5.15 7.92
C PHE A 27 0.00 -4.12 8.56
N PHE A 28 0.58 -3.04 9.03
CA PHE A 28 -0.13 -1.90 9.60
C PHE A 28 0.72 -0.64 9.51
N GLN A 29 0.06 0.51 9.50
CA GLN A 29 0.77 1.77 9.55
C GLN A 29 1.25 2.06 10.98
N TRP A 30 2.50 2.52 11.08
CA TRP A 30 3.10 2.99 12.31
C TRP A 30 3.80 4.32 12.12
N ASN A 31 3.52 5.26 13.02
CA ASN A 31 4.13 6.57 13.06
C ASN A 31 4.91 6.72 14.37
N PRO A 32 6.19 6.39 14.41
CA PRO A 32 6.97 6.36 15.66
C PRO A 32 7.18 7.75 16.29
N PHE A 33 7.06 8.82 15.52
CA PHE A 33 7.35 10.20 15.93
C PHE A 33 6.18 11.16 15.76
N GLY A 34 4.94 10.68 15.78
CA GLY A 34 3.75 11.53 15.64
C GLY A 34 2.80 11.09 14.55
N CYS A 35 2.16 12.01 13.83
CA CYS A 35 1.18 11.70 12.78
C CYS A 35 1.72 11.81 11.36
N GLU A 36 2.96 12.24 11.21
CA GLU A 36 3.65 12.41 9.93
C GLU A 36 4.65 11.28 9.68
N HIS A 37 5.08 11.11 8.43
CA HIS A 37 6.04 10.09 8.03
C HIS A 37 5.61 8.65 8.33
N LYS A 38 4.47 8.27 7.77
CA LYS A 38 3.88 6.93 7.94
C LYS A 38 4.78 5.85 7.38
N HIS A 39 5.08 4.86 8.23
CA HIS A 39 5.81 3.64 7.88
C HIS A 39 4.80 2.48 7.74
N TRP A 40 5.21 1.44 7.04
CA TRP A 40 4.58 0.13 7.18
C TRP A 40 5.41 -0.74 8.09
N THR A 41 4.77 -1.27 9.08
CA THR A 41 5.32 -2.29 9.98
C THR A 41 4.58 -3.59 9.74
N TYR A 42 5.25 -4.72 9.91
CA TYR A 42 4.60 -6.02 9.76
C TYR A 42 4.99 -6.98 10.87
N THR A 43 4.12 -7.93 11.10
CA THR A 43 4.32 -9.11 11.94
C THR A 43 3.72 -10.33 11.25
N GLN A 44 4.12 -11.51 11.68
CA GLN A 44 3.66 -12.78 11.14
C GLN A 44 3.06 -13.63 12.23
N THR A 45 2.07 -14.45 11.88
CA THR A 45 1.48 -15.44 12.78
C THR A 45 1.01 -16.67 12.00
N THR A 46 0.93 -17.81 12.69
CA THR A 46 0.31 -19.02 12.16
C THR A 46 -1.03 -19.34 12.84
N ASP A 47 -1.32 -18.72 13.96
CA ASP A 47 -2.42 -19.08 14.86
C ASP A 47 -3.24 -17.89 15.39
N PHE A 48 -2.86 -16.65 15.04
CA PHE A 48 -3.43 -15.39 15.54
C PHE A 48 -3.34 -15.20 17.06
N ILE A 49 -2.49 -15.98 17.72
CA ILE A 49 -2.20 -15.89 19.15
C ILE A 49 -0.76 -15.48 19.38
N ASN A 50 0.15 -16.14 18.66
CA ASN A 50 1.58 -15.91 18.74
C ASN A 50 2.04 -15.13 17.51
N TYR A 51 2.68 -13.98 17.74
CA TYR A 51 3.16 -13.08 16.69
C TYR A 51 4.68 -12.94 16.74
N THR A 52 5.30 -12.83 15.58
CA THR A 52 6.72 -12.42 15.50
C THR A 52 6.89 -11.00 16.02
N LYS A 53 8.12 -10.64 16.40
CA LYS A 53 8.42 -9.25 16.76
C LYS A 53 8.15 -8.35 15.52
N PRO A 54 7.38 -7.26 15.67
CA PRO A 54 7.12 -6.35 14.58
C PRO A 54 8.40 -5.75 13.99
N GLN A 55 8.46 -5.64 12.66
CA GLN A 55 9.57 -5.09 11.90
C GLN A 55 9.07 -4.04 10.93
N ILE A 56 9.90 -3.05 10.59
CA ILE A 56 9.57 -2.07 9.56
C ILE A 56 9.71 -2.74 8.19
N ALA A 57 8.65 -2.72 7.40
CA ALA A 57 8.65 -3.16 6.01
C ALA A 57 8.94 -2.00 5.05
N LEU A 58 8.32 -0.83 5.27
CA LEU A 58 8.51 0.34 4.42
C LEU A 58 8.75 1.58 5.28
N ALA A 59 9.75 2.36 4.90
CA ALA A 59 10.03 3.68 5.45
C ALA A 59 9.97 4.74 4.34
N PRO A 60 9.48 5.97 4.63
CA PRO A 60 9.38 7.06 3.66
C PRO A 60 10.73 7.75 3.45
N VAL A 61 11.66 7.06 2.80
CA VAL A 61 13.06 7.51 2.59
C VAL A 61 13.35 8.01 1.18
N ASP A 62 12.45 7.73 0.23
CA ASP A 62 12.61 8.13 -1.15
C ASP A 62 11.97 9.50 -1.43
N LYS A 63 12.45 10.18 -2.49
CA LYS A 63 11.91 11.49 -2.87
C LYS A 63 10.41 11.46 -3.19
N PHE A 64 9.91 10.33 -3.71
CA PHE A 64 8.51 10.20 -4.13
C PHE A 64 7.56 9.86 -2.97
N ASP A 65 8.07 9.46 -1.81
CA ASP A 65 7.26 9.10 -0.64
C ASP A 65 7.69 9.79 0.67
N LYS A 66 8.50 10.83 0.58
CA LYS A 66 9.08 11.52 1.76
C LYS A 66 8.03 11.97 2.79
N ASP A 67 6.77 12.15 2.36
CA ASP A 67 5.65 12.56 3.20
C ASP A 67 4.76 11.38 3.65
N GLY A 68 5.26 10.16 3.48
CA GLY A 68 4.68 8.94 4.05
C GLY A 68 4.42 7.81 3.06
N CYS A 69 4.59 6.58 3.53
CA CYS A 69 4.11 5.37 2.89
C CYS A 69 2.66 5.15 3.33
N TYR A 70 1.68 5.56 2.52
CA TYR A 70 0.26 5.45 2.83
C TYR A 70 -0.23 4.03 2.61
N SER A 71 -1.46 3.75 3.02
CA SER A 71 -2.04 2.40 2.97
C SER A 71 -2.12 1.82 1.57
N GLY A 72 -2.30 0.51 1.52
CA GLY A 72 -2.41 -0.28 0.31
C GLY A 72 -2.68 -1.75 0.62
N SER A 73 -2.19 -2.64 -0.21
CA SER A 73 -2.42 -4.07 -0.08
C SER A 73 -1.17 -4.89 -0.38
N ALA A 74 -1.19 -6.16 0.02
CA ALA A 74 -0.15 -7.12 -0.30
C ALA A 74 -0.75 -8.38 -0.93
N ARG A 75 0.08 -9.12 -1.67
CA ARG A 75 -0.25 -10.44 -2.20
C ARG A 75 0.97 -11.36 -2.20
N SER A 76 0.73 -12.66 -2.25
CA SER A 76 1.74 -13.64 -2.61
C SER A 76 1.62 -13.93 -4.12
N LYS A 77 2.68 -13.67 -4.88
CA LYS A 77 2.77 -13.94 -6.33
C LYS A 77 4.09 -14.64 -6.62
N ASN A 78 4.05 -15.80 -7.28
CA ASN A 78 5.25 -16.57 -7.62
C ASN A 78 6.17 -16.84 -6.42
N ASN A 79 5.58 -17.19 -5.29
CA ASN A 79 6.25 -17.44 -4.01
C ASN A 79 7.07 -16.25 -3.45
N LYS A 80 6.74 -15.02 -3.87
CA LYS A 80 7.29 -13.76 -3.31
C LYS A 80 6.15 -12.88 -2.80
N LEU A 81 6.43 -12.12 -1.75
CA LEU A 81 5.52 -11.08 -1.28
C LEU A 81 5.64 -9.85 -2.16
N GLU A 82 4.51 -9.35 -2.64
CA GLU A 82 4.39 -8.07 -3.30
C GLU A 82 3.49 -7.15 -2.49
N ILE A 83 3.90 -5.90 -2.33
CA ILE A 83 3.10 -4.82 -1.74
C ILE A 83 2.84 -3.77 -2.81
N ILE A 84 1.63 -3.24 -2.84
CA ILE A 84 1.32 -2.02 -3.59
C ILE A 84 0.78 -1.01 -2.60
N TYR A 85 1.45 0.14 -2.50
CA TYR A 85 1.09 1.20 -1.55
C TYR A 85 1.03 2.56 -2.24
N THR A 86 0.38 3.53 -1.59
CA THR A 86 0.39 4.90 -2.05
C THR A 86 1.57 5.65 -1.44
N ALA A 87 2.52 6.01 -2.28
CA ALA A 87 3.59 6.92 -1.95
C ALA A 87 3.06 8.36 -1.92
N ASN A 88 3.24 9.06 -0.81
CA ASN A 88 2.77 10.43 -0.63
C ASN A 88 3.94 11.41 -0.70
N LEU A 89 3.84 12.32 -1.64
CA LEU A 89 4.73 13.46 -1.80
C LEU A 89 3.90 14.74 -1.75
N LYS A 90 4.38 15.75 -1.04
CA LYS A 90 3.80 17.09 -1.02
C LYS A 90 4.84 18.11 -1.47
N ASP A 91 4.39 19.11 -2.20
CA ASP A 91 5.22 20.28 -2.51
C ASP A 91 5.18 21.34 -1.40
N GLU A 92 5.84 22.47 -1.64
CA GLU A 92 5.89 23.61 -0.70
C GLU A 92 4.53 24.26 -0.47
N GLN A 93 3.58 24.10 -1.41
CA GLN A 93 2.20 24.57 -1.31
C GLN A 93 1.27 23.52 -0.68
N ASN A 94 1.83 22.40 -0.19
CA ASN A 94 1.10 21.28 0.42
C ASN A 94 0.19 20.53 -0.58
N ILE A 95 0.44 20.67 -1.89
CA ILE A 95 -0.24 19.92 -2.95
C ILE A 95 0.34 18.50 -2.98
N ARG A 96 -0.54 17.50 -3.02
CA ARG A 96 -0.16 16.09 -3.02
C ARG A 96 0.11 15.58 -4.44
N TYR A 97 1.11 14.72 -4.54
CA TYR A 97 1.46 13.96 -5.75
C TYR A 97 1.43 12.46 -5.41
N PRO A 98 0.24 11.86 -5.32
CA PRO A 98 0.10 10.45 -4.96
C PRO A 98 0.54 9.56 -6.11
N ARG A 99 1.35 8.54 -5.80
CA ARG A 99 1.83 7.52 -6.74
C ARG A 99 1.58 6.14 -6.17
N GLN A 100 1.31 5.16 -7.03
CA GLN A 100 1.23 3.79 -6.58
C GLN A 100 2.55 3.09 -6.88
N VAL A 101 3.13 2.47 -5.87
CA VAL A 101 4.47 1.88 -5.93
C VAL A 101 4.38 0.38 -5.68
N LEU A 102 5.03 -0.40 -6.53
CA LEU A 102 5.24 -1.83 -6.34
C LEU A 102 6.51 -2.06 -5.52
N VAL A 103 6.36 -2.88 -4.50
CA VAL A 103 7.44 -3.37 -3.64
C VAL A 103 7.48 -4.88 -3.74
N LYS A 104 8.68 -5.46 -3.74
CA LYS A 104 8.85 -6.91 -3.65
C LYS A 104 9.76 -7.27 -2.49
N GLN A 105 9.46 -8.38 -1.84
CA GLN A 105 10.37 -8.98 -0.90
C GLN A 105 11.45 -9.75 -1.67
N ASP A 106 12.71 -9.49 -1.36
CA ASP A 106 13.84 -10.20 -1.92
C ASP A 106 14.09 -11.54 -1.21
N ASP A 107 15.14 -12.24 -1.60
CA ASP A 107 15.47 -13.56 -1.07
C ASP A 107 16.05 -13.48 0.37
N ASP A 108 16.53 -12.32 0.81
CA ASP A 108 17.01 -12.03 2.17
C ASP A 108 15.86 -11.59 3.10
N GLY A 109 14.65 -11.39 2.54
CA GLY A 109 13.45 -10.98 3.28
C GLY A 109 13.23 -9.48 3.36
N GLU A 110 14.07 -8.68 2.70
CA GLU A 110 13.96 -7.23 2.67
C GLU A 110 12.93 -6.76 1.63
N PHE A 111 12.22 -5.67 1.94
CA PHE A 111 11.22 -5.09 1.05
C PHE A 111 11.82 -3.99 0.17
N ILE A 112 11.97 -4.30 -1.11
CA ILE A 112 12.58 -3.40 -2.10
C ILE A 112 11.52 -2.68 -2.91
N LYS A 113 11.53 -1.35 -2.92
CA LYS A 113 10.68 -0.51 -3.77
C LYS A 113 11.16 -0.60 -5.21
N GLU A 114 10.46 -1.38 -6.03
CA GLU A 114 10.91 -1.72 -7.38
C GLU A 114 10.60 -0.64 -8.41
N LYS A 115 9.33 -0.23 -8.49
CA LYS A 115 8.89 0.75 -9.49
C LYS A 115 7.60 1.48 -9.10
N ILE A 116 7.46 2.69 -9.59
CA ILE A 116 6.18 3.39 -9.62
C ILE A 116 5.35 2.75 -10.74
N ILE A 117 4.18 2.22 -10.40
CA ILE A 117 3.30 1.50 -11.35
C ILE A 117 2.13 2.36 -11.83
N ILE A 118 1.74 3.38 -11.06
CA ILE A 118 0.76 4.40 -11.45
C ILE A 118 1.32 5.74 -10.96
N ASP A 119 1.78 6.58 -11.88
CA ASP A 119 2.49 7.83 -11.59
C ASP A 119 1.57 9.06 -11.65
N ILE A 120 0.49 8.98 -12.44
CA ILE A 120 -0.35 10.13 -12.77
C ILE A 120 -1.78 9.86 -12.36
N VAL A 121 -2.38 10.83 -11.66
CA VAL A 121 -3.83 10.86 -11.40
C VAL A 121 -4.54 11.08 -12.74
N PRO A 122 -5.53 10.24 -13.11
CA PRO A 122 -6.26 10.42 -14.35
C PRO A 122 -7.02 11.76 -14.39
N LYS A 123 -7.23 12.30 -15.59
CA LYS A 123 -8.02 13.52 -15.76
C LYS A 123 -9.45 13.35 -15.22
N GLY A 124 -9.96 14.36 -14.53
CA GLY A 124 -11.29 14.37 -13.91
C GLY A 124 -11.30 13.95 -12.44
N TYR A 125 -10.11 13.65 -11.87
CA TYR A 125 -9.98 13.29 -10.46
C TYR A 125 -9.00 14.21 -9.74
N THR A 126 -9.22 14.39 -8.43
CA THR A 126 -8.36 15.16 -7.54
C THR A 126 -7.17 14.33 -7.05
N THR A 127 -6.26 14.95 -6.30
CA THR A 127 -5.12 14.27 -5.67
C THR A 127 -5.51 13.37 -4.48
N HIS A 128 -6.79 13.24 -4.15
CA HIS A 128 -7.32 12.17 -3.31
C HIS A 128 -7.46 10.88 -4.13
N PHE A 129 -6.33 10.18 -4.27
CA PHE A 129 -6.11 9.03 -5.15
C PHE A 129 -5.17 8.06 -4.44
N ARG A 130 -5.73 7.06 -3.68
CA ARG A 130 -4.95 6.27 -2.73
C ARG A 130 -5.60 4.95 -2.35
N ASP A 131 -4.87 4.19 -1.50
CA ASP A 131 -5.30 2.94 -0.87
C ASP A 131 -5.57 1.83 -1.91
N PRO A 132 -4.56 1.45 -2.71
CA PRO A 132 -4.71 0.44 -3.75
C PRO A 132 -4.98 -0.94 -3.13
N TYR A 133 -6.01 -1.61 -3.61
CA TYR A 133 -6.31 -3.00 -3.28
C TYR A 133 -6.10 -3.89 -4.50
N ILE A 134 -5.12 -4.81 -4.40
CA ILE A 134 -4.80 -5.75 -5.48
C ILE A 134 -5.58 -7.05 -5.31
N PHE A 135 -6.14 -7.56 -6.39
CA PHE A 135 -6.81 -8.86 -6.42
C PHE A 135 -6.65 -9.54 -7.78
N THR A 136 -6.87 -10.85 -7.79
CA THR A 136 -6.84 -11.67 -9.02
C THR A 136 -8.23 -12.25 -9.27
N LYS A 137 -8.69 -12.16 -10.50
CA LYS A 137 -9.95 -12.77 -10.95
C LYS A 137 -9.73 -13.36 -12.35
N ASN A 138 -10.08 -14.63 -12.55
CA ASN A 138 -9.93 -15.34 -13.83
C ASN A 138 -8.50 -15.20 -14.41
N ASN A 139 -7.49 -15.43 -13.59
CA ASN A 139 -6.06 -15.30 -13.92
C ASN A 139 -5.61 -13.90 -14.40
N ARG A 140 -6.43 -12.88 -14.17
CA ARG A 140 -6.10 -11.48 -14.45
C ARG A 140 -5.93 -10.74 -13.14
N SER A 141 -4.92 -9.87 -13.05
CA SER A 141 -4.67 -9.04 -11.87
C SER A 141 -5.28 -7.67 -12.04
N PHE A 142 -5.89 -7.17 -10.96
CA PHE A 142 -6.52 -5.87 -10.92
C PHE A 142 -6.12 -5.10 -9.67
N ILE A 143 -6.14 -3.77 -9.76
CA ILE A 143 -6.10 -2.86 -8.61
C ILE A 143 -7.40 -2.07 -8.60
N ILE A 144 -8.06 -2.04 -7.44
CA ILE A 144 -9.09 -1.04 -7.12
C ILE A 144 -8.43 0.03 -6.28
N LEU A 145 -8.69 1.29 -6.61
CA LEU A 145 -8.08 2.45 -6.00
C LEU A 145 -9.14 3.49 -5.64
N GLY A 146 -9.12 3.96 -4.40
CA GLY A 146 -9.99 5.06 -3.95
C GLY A 146 -9.62 6.37 -4.62
N ALA A 147 -10.60 7.07 -5.16
CA ALA A 147 -10.41 8.36 -5.83
C ALA A 147 -11.54 9.34 -5.51
N GLN A 148 -11.28 10.62 -5.74
CA GLN A 148 -12.27 11.68 -5.66
C GLN A 148 -12.37 12.40 -7.01
N ARG A 149 -13.59 12.54 -7.53
CA ARG A 149 -13.84 13.34 -8.74
C ARG A 149 -13.66 14.83 -8.44
N GLU A 150 -13.46 15.63 -9.48
CA GLU A 150 -13.32 17.10 -9.36
C GLU A 150 -14.57 17.77 -8.73
N ASN A 151 -15.74 17.16 -8.83
CA ASN A 151 -16.97 17.60 -8.13
C ASN A 151 -17.02 17.19 -6.65
N LEU A 152 -15.91 16.69 -6.08
CA LEU A 152 -15.72 16.26 -4.71
C LEU A 152 -16.48 15.01 -4.29
N THR A 153 -17.06 14.25 -5.22
CA THR A 153 -17.68 12.96 -4.91
C THR A 153 -16.65 11.82 -4.94
N GLY A 154 -16.78 10.86 -4.04
CA GLY A 154 -15.92 9.67 -3.99
C GLY A 154 -16.26 8.68 -5.11
N CYS A 155 -15.26 7.93 -5.55
CA CYS A 155 -15.40 6.81 -6.46
C CYS A 155 -14.27 5.79 -6.27
N ALA A 156 -14.40 4.64 -6.92
CA ALA A 156 -13.33 3.65 -7.01
C ALA A 156 -12.92 3.48 -8.46
N LEU A 157 -11.62 3.52 -8.72
CA LEU A 157 -11.04 3.33 -10.05
C LEU A 157 -10.48 1.91 -10.17
N ILE A 158 -10.55 1.36 -11.37
CA ILE A 158 -9.99 0.03 -11.65
C ILE A 158 -8.86 0.11 -12.67
N TYR A 159 -7.77 -0.58 -12.37
CA TYR A 159 -6.63 -0.83 -13.24
C TYR A 159 -6.46 -2.33 -13.44
N GLU A 160 -5.99 -2.72 -14.61
CA GLU A 160 -5.69 -4.09 -14.98
C GLU A 160 -4.22 -4.24 -15.33
N GLU A 161 -3.60 -5.30 -14.82
CA GLU A 161 -2.22 -5.68 -15.18
C GLU A 161 -2.21 -6.36 -16.57
N ILE A 162 -1.52 -5.75 -17.54
CA ILE A 162 -1.28 -6.30 -18.88
C ILE A 162 0.20 -6.11 -19.19
N ASP A 163 0.91 -7.20 -19.44
CA ASP A 163 2.34 -7.18 -19.76
C ASP A 163 3.15 -6.33 -18.77
N GLU A 164 2.90 -6.56 -17.47
CA GLU A 164 3.51 -5.82 -16.33
C GLU A 164 3.19 -4.31 -16.26
N ASN A 165 2.26 -3.83 -17.09
CA ASN A 165 1.77 -2.46 -17.06
C ASN A 165 0.35 -2.41 -16.46
N TRP A 166 0.07 -1.34 -15.72
CA TRP A 166 -1.24 -1.12 -15.12
C TRP A 166 -2.07 -0.17 -15.96
N ILE A 167 -3.06 -0.72 -16.65
CA ILE A 167 -3.89 -0.01 -17.60
C ILE A 167 -5.19 0.45 -16.92
N PHE A 168 -5.47 1.75 -16.95
CA PHE A 168 -6.71 2.32 -16.44
C PHE A 168 -7.93 1.79 -17.22
N ARG A 169 -8.93 1.25 -16.51
CA ARG A 169 -10.16 0.68 -17.08
C ARG A 169 -11.42 1.50 -16.80
N GLY A 170 -11.29 2.58 -16.02
CA GLY A 170 -12.42 3.45 -15.67
C GLY A 170 -12.83 3.31 -14.20
N GLU A 171 -14.06 3.74 -13.91
CA GLU A 171 -14.65 3.60 -12.58
C GLU A 171 -15.22 2.19 -12.39
N TRP A 172 -15.00 1.62 -11.20
CA TRP A 172 -15.50 0.29 -10.83
C TRP A 172 -17.03 0.26 -10.72
N CYS A 173 -17.61 1.28 -10.09
CA CYS A 173 -19.07 1.41 -9.88
C CYS A 173 -19.48 2.87 -10.15
N ARG A 174 -20.61 3.04 -10.74
CA ARG A 174 -21.33 4.33 -10.90
C ARG A 174 -22.55 4.35 -10.02
#